data_9a112482d80ff843cf2ce4461eec4afb
#
_entry.id   9a112482d80ff843cf2ce4461eec4afb
#
_cell.length_a   1.000
_cell.length_b   1.000
_cell.length_c   1.000
_cell.angle_alpha   90.00
_cell.angle_beta   90.00
_cell.angle_gamma   90.00
#
_symmetry.space_group_name_H-M   'P 1'
#
loop_
_entity.id
_entity.type
_entity.pdbx_description
1 polymer ?
#
loop_
_entity_poly.entity_id
_entity_poly.type
_entity_poly.pdbx_seq_one_letter_code
_entity_poly.pdbx_strand_id
1 'polypeptide(L)'
;MKQFLLLGASALLMLSACGAKSTPLDTRYPVETYKTKGGHTVQVAMIHHGSIAVQFDDFLIQIDPVQNHGGQTMAYEEFPKADVVLICHEHGDHLNKETIAAVSKEGTRVIMNAKSAQQAGFGEVMGNGESLELAKKVKVTAVPAYNITPGREQMHPQGNGNGYIFDLDGFLLYASGDTEDIPDMAEFPKGMDVVFLSANQPYTMTAEQCVKAAQVLKPKVLVPYHLGNTDMAKIKADLDAAGSGIDVHLYEELR
;
A
#
# COMPACT_ATOMS: atom_id res chain seq x y z
N MET A 1 36.96 8.37 67.46
CA MET A 1 36.44 7.52 66.39
C MET A 1 35.32 8.31 65.69
N LYS A 2 35.58 8.84 64.47
CA LYS A 2 34.62 9.60 63.67
C LYS A 2 34.15 8.69 62.55
N GLN A 3 32.86 8.33 62.56
CA GLN A 3 32.21 7.59 61.47
C GLN A 3 31.83 8.56 60.34
N PHE A 4 32.33 8.29 59.15
CA PHE A 4 31.92 8.98 57.92
C PHE A 4 30.75 8.19 57.30
N LEU A 5 29.59 8.82 57.21
CA LEU A 5 28.47 8.34 56.40
C LEU A 5 28.73 8.72 54.96
N LEU A 6 28.88 7.74 54.07
CA LEU A 6 28.80 7.93 52.62
C LEU A 6 27.30 7.91 52.19
N LEU A 7 26.83 9.07 51.76
CA LEU A 7 25.56 9.14 50.98
C LEU A 7 25.84 8.76 49.52
N GLY A 8 25.40 7.62 49.12
CA GLY A 8 25.35 7.22 47.71
C GLY A 8 24.21 7.93 46.99
N ALA A 9 24.53 8.85 46.09
CA ALA A 9 23.57 9.45 45.16
C ALA A 9 23.37 8.50 43.99
N SER A 10 22.23 7.80 43.95
CA SER A 10 21.79 7.04 42.77
C SER A 10 21.27 8.03 41.73
N ALA A 11 22.07 8.25 40.68
CA ALA A 11 21.64 8.98 39.50
C ALA A 11 20.69 8.09 38.68
N LEU A 12 19.40 8.40 38.72
CA LEU A 12 18.37 7.79 37.85
C LEU A 12 18.58 8.35 36.43
N LEU A 13 19.24 7.60 35.56
CA LEU A 13 19.26 7.92 34.14
C LEU A 13 17.85 7.76 33.58
N MET A 14 17.17 8.89 33.41
CA MET A 14 15.97 8.96 32.56
C MET A 14 16.44 8.77 31.12
N LEU A 15 16.31 7.56 30.57
CA LEU A 15 16.34 7.36 29.13
C LEU A 15 15.11 8.06 28.55
N SER A 16 15.32 9.27 28.06
CA SER A 16 14.40 9.95 27.16
C SER A 16 14.32 9.07 25.91
N ALA A 17 13.21 8.36 25.71
CA ALA A 17 12.89 7.74 24.45
C ALA A 17 12.69 8.87 23.45
N CYS A 18 13.75 9.23 22.73
CA CYS A 18 13.71 10.13 21.59
C CYS A 18 12.92 9.37 20.50
N GLY A 19 11.61 9.56 20.44
CA GLY A 19 10.82 9.12 19.31
C GLY A 19 11.43 9.77 18.07
N ALA A 20 11.93 8.95 17.14
CA ALA A 20 12.40 9.44 15.85
C ALA A 20 11.27 10.27 15.24
N LYS A 21 11.53 11.55 14.98
CA LYS A 21 10.57 12.39 14.25
C LYS A 21 10.63 11.93 12.81
N SER A 22 9.57 11.22 12.35
CA SER A 22 9.43 10.89 10.94
C SER A 22 9.41 12.19 10.14
N THR A 23 10.15 12.21 9.03
CA THR A 23 10.06 13.30 8.05
C THR A 23 8.69 13.21 7.37
N PRO A 24 7.84 14.25 7.43
CA PRO A 24 6.56 14.23 6.72
C PRO A 24 6.78 14.07 5.21
N LEU A 25 5.89 13.31 4.55
CA LEU A 25 5.79 13.32 3.09
C LEU A 25 5.26 14.70 2.68
N ASP A 26 6.16 15.57 2.21
CA ASP A 26 5.81 16.88 1.69
C ASP A 26 5.62 16.78 0.17
N THR A 27 4.38 16.69 -0.25
CA THR A 27 3.97 16.48 -1.64
C THR A 27 2.64 17.19 -1.92
N ARG A 28 2.38 17.52 -3.18
CA ARG A 28 1.10 18.09 -3.64
C ARG A 28 -0.08 17.11 -3.55
N TYR A 29 0.19 15.81 -3.41
CA TYR A 29 -0.83 14.78 -3.36
C TYR A 29 -1.44 14.68 -1.95
N PRO A 30 -2.71 14.23 -1.83
CA PRO A 30 -3.31 13.95 -0.54
C PRO A 30 -2.48 12.92 0.24
N VAL A 31 -2.25 13.19 1.53
CA VAL A 31 -1.51 12.29 2.44
C VAL A 31 -2.35 12.03 3.68
N GLU A 32 -2.62 10.77 3.96
CA GLU A 32 -3.17 10.34 5.25
C GLU A 32 -2.05 9.94 6.21
N THR A 33 -2.23 10.26 7.48
CA THR A 33 -1.25 9.94 8.53
C THR A 33 -1.88 9.15 9.65
N TYR A 34 -1.26 8.03 9.97
CA TYR A 34 -1.69 7.09 11.00
C TYR A 34 -0.59 6.86 12.04
N LYS A 35 -0.99 6.30 13.18
CA LYS A 35 -0.07 5.84 14.22
C LYS A 35 -0.24 4.36 14.47
N THR A 36 0.88 3.63 14.53
CA THR A 36 0.87 2.25 14.98
C THR A 36 0.71 2.17 16.51
N LYS A 37 0.39 1.00 17.02
CA LYS A 37 0.34 0.75 18.48
C LYS A 37 1.70 0.97 19.15
N GLY A 38 2.80 0.78 18.41
CA GLY A 38 4.17 1.03 18.87
C GLY A 38 4.60 2.50 18.80
N GLY A 39 3.71 3.41 18.33
CA GLY A 39 3.96 4.86 18.25
C GLY A 39 4.68 5.30 16.97
N HIS A 40 4.95 4.39 16.02
CA HIS A 40 5.50 4.71 14.69
C HIS A 40 4.48 5.46 13.84
N THR A 41 4.97 6.21 12.86
CA THR A 41 4.13 6.96 11.92
C THR A 41 4.01 6.18 10.62
N VAL A 42 2.78 6.02 10.12
CA VAL A 42 2.50 5.54 8.77
C VAL A 42 1.87 6.69 8.00
N GLN A 43 2.43 7.03 6.84
CA GLN A 43 1.88 8.01 5.92
C GLN A 43 1.60 7.34 4.59
N VAL A 44 0.45 7.66 4.00
CA VAL A 44 0.06 7.11 2.69
C VAL A 44 -0.30 8.27 1.79
N ALA A 45 0.42 8.40 0.67
CA ALA A 45 0.14 9.40 -0.36
C ALA A 45 -0.66 8.76 -1.50
N MET A 46 -1.78 9.39 -1.87
CA MET A 46 -2.64 9.03 -2.99
C MET A 46 -2.15 9.77 -4.23
N ILE A 47 -1.41 9.07 -5.12
CA ILE A 47 -0.70 9.72 -6.22
C ILE A 47 -1.57 9.78 -7.47
N HIS A 48 -1.84 8.65 -8.09
CA HIS A 48 -2.68 8.58 -9.27
C HIS A 48 -3.01 7.13 -9.63
N HIS A 49 -4.24 6.87 -10.04
CA HIS A 49 -4.68 5.57 -10.57
C HIS A 49 -4.32 4.41 -9.61
N GLY A 50 -3.41 3.49 -10.01
CA GLY A 50 -2.87 2.42 -9.17
C GLY A 50 -1.69 2.83 -8.27
N SER A 51 -1.16 4.05 -8.47
CA SER A 51 0.08 4.50 -7.82
C SER A 51 -0.17 5.11 -6.44
N ILE A 52 0.44 4.54 -5.41
CA ILE A 52 0.44 5.08 -4.04
C ILE A 52 1.85 5.01 -3.44
N ALA A 53 2.12 5.83 -2.43
CA ALA A 53 3.35 5.73 -1.64
C ALA A 53 3.01 5.48 -0.18
N VAL A 54 3.73 4.56 0.46
CA VAL A 54 3.59 4.21 1.87
C VAL A 54 4.91 4.50 2.57
N GLN A 55 4.89 5.35 3.58
CA GLN A 55 6.06 5.66 4.39
C GLN A 55 5.83 5.20 5.83
N PHE A 56 6.75 4.37 6.35
CA PHE A 56 6.81 3.96 7.75
C PHE A 56 8.01 4.65 8.41
N ASP A 57 7.74 5.64 9.27
CA ASP A 57 8.73 6.60 9.76
C ASP A 57 9.49 7.25 8.57
N ASP A 58 10.76 6.87 8.33
CA ASP A 58 11.57 7.38 7.20
C ASP A 58 11.78 6.33 6.10
N PHE A 59 11.15 5.16 6.20
CA PHE A 59 11.26 4.07 5.22
C PHE A 59 10.15 4.21 4.16
N LEU A 60 10.52 4.53 2.92
CA LEU A 60 9.58 4.82 1.84
C LEU A 60 9.43 3.64 0.87
N ILE A 61 8.18 3.26 0.63
CA ILE A 61 7.75 2.26 -0.35
C ILE A 61 6.93 2.97 -1.42
N GLN A 62 7.30 2.81 -2.69
CA GLN A 62 6.48 3.19 -3.83
C GLN A 62 5.79 1.96 -4.41
N ILE A 63 4.49 2.04 -4.68
CA ILE A 63 3.70 0.97 -5.30
C ILE A 63 3.26 1.46 -6.66
N ASP A 64 3.56 0.67 -7.70
CA ASP A 64 3.22 0.93 -9.10
C ASP A 64 3.53 2.38 -9.56
N PRO A 65 4.77 2.88 -9.40
CA PRO A 65 5.08 4.25 -9.75
C PRO A 65 5.10 4.42 -11.29
N VAL A 66 4.15 5.19 -11.81
CA VAL A 66 4.03 5.53 -13.23
C VAL A 66 3.90 7.03 -13.40
N GLN A 67 4.91 7.66 -14.06
CA GLN A 67 4.96 9.11 -14.18
C GLN A 67 3.94 9.67 -15.16
N ASN A 68 3.66 8.96 -16.25
CA ASN A 68 2.74 9.46 -17.29
C ASN A 68 1.62 8.44 -17.51
N HIS A 69 0.39 8.80 -17.15
CA HIS A 69 -0.79 7.98 -17.39
C HIS A 69 -2.03 8.87 -17.60
N GLY A 70 -2.95 8.45 -18.48
CA GLY A 70 -4.21 9.16 -18.73
C GLY A 70 -4.06 10.61 -19.20
N GLY A 71 -2.93 10.98 -19.83
CA GLY A 71 -2.62 12.36 -20.25
C GLY A 71 -2.14 13.26 -19.11
N GLN A 72 -1.90 12.72 -17.93
CA GLN A 72 -1.35 13.42 -16.77
C GLN A 72 0.11 13.03 -16.52
N THR A 73 0.89 13.95 -15.95
CA THR A 73 2.27 13.71 -15.51
C THR A 73 2.36 13.87 -13.99
N MET A 74 2.79 12.81 -13.31
CA MET A 74 2.93 12.78 -11.86
C MET A 74 4.30 13.34 -11.43
N ALA A 75 4.30 14.09 -10.33
CA ALA A 75 5.47 14.78 -9.81
C ALA A 75 6.28 13.89 -8.85
N TYR A 76 6.85 12.80 -9.38
CA TYR A 76 7.66 11.89 -8.55
C TYR A 76 8.95 12.53 -8.01
N GLU A 77 9.39 13.64 -8.59
CA GLU A 77 10.51 14.45 -8.09
C GLU A 77 10.24 15.09 -6.72
N GLU A 78 8.99 15.20 -6.30
CA GLU A 78 8.61 15.70 -4.97
C GLU A 78 8.80 14.65 -3.87
N PHE A 79 8.87 13.37 -4.22
CA PHE A 79 9.09 12.30 -3.24
C PHE A 79 10.57 12.09 -2.94
N PRO A 80 10.92 11.72 -1.70
CA PRO A 80 12.22 11.13 -1.41
C PRO A 80 12.44 9.88 -2.26
N LYS A 81 13.70 9.50 -2.47
CA LYS A 81 14.01 8.24 -3.17
C LYS A 81 13.56 7.05 -2.34
N ALA A 82 12.88 6.10 -2.98
CA ALA A 82 12.30 4.94 -2.34
C ALA A 82 13.38 3.97 -1.79
N ASP A 83 13.07 3.34 -0.67
CA ASP A 83 13.81 2.17 -0.17
C ASP A 83 13.35 0.90 -0.87
N VAL A 84 12.07 0.83 -1.23
CA VAL A 84 11.47 -0.28 -1.96
C VAL A 84 10.50 0.24 -3.01
N VAL A 85 10.51 -0.40 -4.19
CA VAL A 85 9.48 -0.26 -5.22
C VAL A 85 8.79 -1.61 -5.37
N LEU A 86 7.46 -1.64 -5.28
CA LEU A 86 6.64 -2.82 -5.51
C LEU A 86 5.83 -2.64 -6.80
N ILE A 87 5.80 -3.67 -7.63
CA ILE A 87 5.02 -3.70 -8.87
C ILE A 87 4.01 -4.85 -8.79
N CYS A 88 2.73 -4.54 -8.96
CA CYS A 88 1.66 -5.51 -8.88
C CYS A 88 1.65 -6.45 -10.09
N HIS A 89 1.80 -5.93 -11.30
CA HIS A 89 1.84 -6.71 -12.54
C HIS A 89 2.46 -5.93 -13.72
N GLU A 90 2.55 -6.57 -14.88
CA GLU A 90 3.35 -6.10 -16.03
C GLU A 90 2.68 -5.07 -16.94
N HIS A 91 1.43 -4.66 -16.70
CA HIS A 91 0.77 -3.66 -17.53
C HIS A 91 1.44 -2.28 -17.42
N GLY A 92 1.34 -1.47 -18.48
CA GLY A 92 2.08 -0.21 -18.58
C GLY A 92 1.64 0.90 -17.64
N ASP A 93 0.47 0.78 -17.04
CA ASP A 93 -0.07 1.64 -15.98
C ASP A 93 0.37 1.22 -14.56
N HIS A 94 1.19 0.15 -14.45
CA HIS A 94 1.81 -0.34 -13.21
C HIS A 94 3.34 -0.46 -13.35
N LEU A 95 3.84 -1.01 -14.46
CA LEU A 95 5.27 -1.21 -14.71
C LEU A 95 5.83 -0.14 -15.64
N ASN A 96 6.51 0.86 -15.08
CA ASN A 96 7.23 1.89 -15.85
C ASN A 96 8.70 1.96 -15.43
N LYS A 97 9.62 1.50 -16.29
CA LYS A 97 11.05 1.38 -15.97
C LYS A 97 11.72 2.72 -15.73
N GLU A 98 11.33 3.74 -16.47
CA GLU A 98 11.85 5.10 -16.36
C GLU A 98 11.47 5.70 -15.01
N THR A 99 10.22 5.54 -14.59
CA THR A 99 9.76 6.02 -13.27
C THR A 99 10.40 5.23 -12.13
N ILE A 100 10.51 3.89 -12.26
CA ILE A 100 11.22 3.07 -11.26
C ILE A 100 12.65 3.59 -11.08
N ALA A 101 13.39 3.84 -12.18
CA ALA A 101 14.73 4.40 -12.10
C ALA A 101 14.74 5.81 -11.47
N ALA A 102 13.74 6.64 -11.81
CA ALA A 102 13.64 8.00 -11.29
C ALA A 102 13.37 8.04 -9.77
N VAL A 103 12.58 7.12 -9.22
CA VAL A 103 12.29 7.07 -7.76
C VAL A 103 13.32 6.29 -6.95
N SER A 104 14.22 5.55 -7.61
CA SER A 104 15.22 4.70 -6.94
C SER A 104 16.49 5.47 -6.53
N LYS A 105 17.18 4.94 -5.53
CA LYS A 105 18.54 5.29 -5.08
C LYS A 105 19.40 4.03 -5.03
N GLU A 106 20.69 4.16 -4.75
CA GLU A 106 21.54 3.00 -4.46
C GLU A 106 20.94 2.19 -3.29
N GLY A 107 20.78 0.89 -3.47
CA GLY A 107 20.20 -0.02 -2.49
C GLY A 107 18.67 -0.12 -2.52
N THR A 108 17.96 0.61 -3.38
CA THR A 108 16.51 0.41 -3.57
C THR A 108 16.24 -1.01 -4.05
N ARG A 109 15.40 -1.75 -3.34
CA ARG A 109 14.89 -3.04 -3.79
C ARG A 109 13.69 -2.82 -4.70
N VAL A 110 13.69 -3.46 -5.87
CA VAL A 110 12.55 -3.47 -6.80
C VAL A 110 11.98 -4.88 -6.82
N ILE A 111 10.78 -5.05 -6.31
CA ILE A 111 10.14 -6.35 -6.09
C ILE A 111 8.87 -6.43 -6.93
N MET A 112 8.68 -7.55 -7.62
CA MET A 112 7.57 -7.72 -8.56
C MET A 112 7.26 -9.19 -8.83
N ASN A 113 6.17 -9.48 -9.53
CA ASN A 113 5.89 -10.83 -9.99
C ASN A 113 6.89 -11.29 -11.09
N ALA A 114 6.92 -12.59 -11.37
CA ALA A 114 7.87 -13.17 -12.32
C ALA A 114 7.74 -12.59 -13.75
N LYS A 115 6.51 -12.33 -14.22
CA LYS A 115 6.25 -11.80 -15.56
C LYS A 115 6.71 -10.35 -15.67
N SER A 116 6.47 -9.53 -14.65
CA SER A 116 6.99 -8.16 -14.59
C SER A 116 8.51 -8.13 -14.60
N ALA A 117 9.18 -8.98 -13.81
CA ALA A 117 10.63 -9.08 -13.78
C ALA A 117 11.21 -9.52 -15.14
N GLN A 118 10.56 -10.47 -15.80
CA GLN A 118 10.95 -10.89 -17.15
C GLN A 118 10.80 -9.72 -18.15
N GLN A 119 9.70 -8.98 -18.12
CA GLN A 119 9.45 -7.85 -19.02
C GLN A 119 10.38 -6.66 -18.73
N ALA A 120 10.63 -6.39 -17.46
CA ALA A 120 11.55 -5.32 -17.04
C ALA A 120 13.02 -5.66 -17.38
N GLY A 121 13.40 -6.93 -17.25
CA GLY A 121 14.78 -7.40 -17.37
C GLY A 121 15.58 -7.21 -16.06
N PHE A 122 14.90 -6.89 -14.96
CA PHE A 122 15.46 -6.73 -13.60
C PHE A 122 14.37 -6.92 -12.55
N GLY A 123 14.75 -6.87 -11.27
CA GLY A 123 13.86 -6.92 -10.11
C GLY A 123 13.98 -8.26 -9.37
N GLU A 124 13.58 -8.21 -8.10
CA GLU A 124 13.45 -9.37 -7.23
C GLU A 124 12.06 -9.98 -7.43
N VAL A 125 12.00 -11.28 -7.71
CA VAL A 125 10.73 -11.95 -7.92
C VAL A 125 10.09 -12.30 -6.59
N MET A 126 8.81 -11.99 -6.45
CA MET A 126 7.95 -12.36 -5.33
C MET A 126 6.63 -12.92 -5.86
N GLY A 127 6.31 -14.16 -5.49
CA GLY A 127 5.09 -14.85 -5.89
C GLY A 127 3.99 -14.78 -4.82
N ASN A 128 2.75 -15.10 -5.23
CA ASN A 128 1.62 -15.14 -4.30
C ASN A 128 1.89 -16.09 -3.12
N GLY A 129 1.59 -15.67 -1.90
CA GLY A 129 1.82 -16.39 -0.65
C GLY A 129 3.19 -16.16 -0.02
N GLU A 130 4.15 -15.58 -0.74
CA GLU A 130 5.46 -15.26 -0.20
C GLU A 130 5.41 -14.02 0.69
N SER A 131 6.30 -13.97 1.69
CA SER A 131 6.44 -12.83 2.60
C SER A 131 7.90 -12.44 2.71
N LEU A 132 8.15 -11.13 2.76
CA LEU A 132 9.48 -10.54 2.93
C LEU A 132 9.47 -9.54 4.08
N GLU A 133 10.52 -9.56 4.90
CA GLU A 133 10.83 -8.47 5.82
C GLU A 133 11.66 -7.43 5.04
N LEU A 134 11.06 -6.25 4.82
CA LEU A 134 11.68 -5.18 4.06
C LEU A 134 12.62 -4.34 4.94
N ALA A 135 12.20 -4.13 6.19
CA ALA A 135 12.95 -3.45 7.25
C ALA A 135 12.43 -3.95 8.61
N LYS A 136 13.07 -3.53 9.70
CA LYS A 136 12.61 -3.84 11.05
C LYS A 136 11.15 -3.36 11.22
N LYS A 137 10.23 -4.28 11.54
CA LYS A 137 8.78 -4.03 11.69
C LYS A 137 8.05 -3.65 10.39
N VAL A 138 8.66 -3.87 9.24
CA VAL A 138 8.06 -3.65 7.92
C VAL A 138 8.08 -4.96 7.16
N LYS A 139 6.95 -5.65 7.15
CA LYS A 139 6.75 -6.91 6.43
C LYS A 139 5.75 -6.71 5.30
N VAL A 140 6.00 -7.33 4.16
CA VAL A 140 5.06 -7.42 3.04
C VAL A 140 4.77 -8.88 2.72
N THR A 141 3.51 -9.17 2.36
CA THR A 141 3.07 -10.47 1.84
C THR A 141 2.41 -10.23 0.49
N ALA A 142 2.87 -10.92 -0.54
CA ALA A 142 2.20 -10.94 -1.83
C ALA A 142 0.99 -11.88 -1.76
N VAL A 143 -0.16 -11.39 -2.20
CA VAL A 143 -1.41 -12.15 -2.26
C VAL A 143 -1.95 -12.18 -3.69
N PRO A 144 -2.80 -13.17 -4.05
CA PRO A 144 -3.36 -13.24 -5.39
C PRO A 144 -4.13 -11.98 -5.78
N ALA A 145 -3.93 -11.56 -7.04
CA ALA A 145 -4.70 -10.52 -7.70
C ALA A 145 -5.03 -11.01 -9.13
N TYR A 146 -6.33 -11.20 -9.43
CA TYR A 146 -6.76 -11.73 -10.72
C TYR A 146 -8.26 -11.49 -10.97
N ASN A 147 -8.68 -11.74 -12.23
CA ASN A 147 -10.08 -11.63 -12.61
C ASN A 147 -10.77 -13.00 -12.66
N ILE A 148 -12.06 -13.03 -12.26
CA ILE A 148 -12.90 -14.22 -12.21
C ILE A 148 -14.15 -14.14 -13.08
N THR A 149 -14.51 -12.93 -13.58
CA THR A 149 -15.68 -12.74 -14.44
C THR A 149 -15.44 -13.41 -15.80
N PRO A 150 -16.35 -14.30 -16.28
CA PRO A 150 -16.23 -14.94 -17.58
C PRO A 150 -15.95 -13.94 -18.71
N GLY A 151 -14.87 -14.18 -19.48
CA GLY A 151 -14.41 -13.32 -20.56
C GLY A 151 -13.49 -12.17 -20.14
N ARG A 152 -13.15 -12.04 -18.86
CA ARG A 152 -12.18 -11.04 -18.34
C ARG A 152 -10.93 -11.66 -17.74
N GLU A 153 -10.89 -12.97 -17.55
CA GLU A 153 -9.80 -13.68 -16.87
C GLU A 153 -8.45 -13.46 -17.55
N GLN A 154 -8.46 -13.28 -18.89
CA GLN A 154 -7.23 -13.00 -19.64
C GLN A 154 -6.64 -11.62 -19.41
N MET A 155 -7.40 -10.65 -18.86
CA MET A 155 -6.88 -9.32 -18.52
C MET A 155 -5.91 -9.42 -17.35
N HIS A 156 -6.31 -10.16 -16.31
CA HIS A 156 -5.48 -10.44 -15.13
C HIS A 156 -5.60 -11.93 -14.79
N PRO A 157 -4.77 -12.79 -15.40
CA PRO A 157 -4.85 -14.23 -15.20
C PRO A 157 -4.47 -14.65 -13.78
N GLN A 158 -5.17 -15.65 -13.24
CA GLN A 158 -4.86 -16.22 -11.93
C GLN A 158 -3.40 -16.70 -11.86
N GLY A 159 -2.71 -16.41 -10.76
CA GLY A 159 -1.33 -16.80 -10.50
C GLY A 159 -0.29 -15.84 -11.12
N ASN A 160 -0.70 -14.74 -11.76
CA ASN A 160 0.20 -13.74 -12.32
C ASN A 160 0.33 -12.50 -11.40
N GLY A 161 -0.77 -11.78 -11.18
CA GLY A 161 -0.75 -10.52 -10.43
C GLY A 161 -0.53 -10.69 -8.92
N ASN A 162 0.09 -9.69 -8.31
CA ASN A 162 0.24 -9.55 -6.87
C ASN A 162 -0.61 -8.39 -6.35
N GLY A 163 -1.41 -8.62 -5.31
CA GLY A 163 -1.73 -7.62 -4.32
C GLY A 163 -0.69 -7.67 -3.19
N TYR A 164 -0.62 -6.65 -2.36
CA TYR A 164 0.36 -6.56 -1.28
C TYR A 164 -0.32 -6.24 0.05
N ILE A 165 -0.14 -7.12 1.05
CA ILE A 165 -0.55 -6.86 2.43
C ILE A 165 0.70 -6.52 3.25
N PHE A 166 0.69 -5.35 3.86
CA PHE A 166 1.74 -4.87 4.74
C PHE A 166 1.37 -5.06 6.20
N ASP A 167 2.36 -5.48 7.00
CA ASP A 167 2.33 -5.37 8.46
C ASP A 167 3.41 -4.36 8.87
N LEU A 168 2.97 -3.21 9.33
CA LEU A 168 3.79 -2.08 9.73
C LEU A 168 3.68 -1.89 11.26
N ASP A 169 4.41 -2.71 12.02
CA ASP A 169 4.30 -2.74 13.50
C ASP A 169 2.86 -2.96 13.98
N GLY A 170 2.15 -3.89 13.35
CA GLY A 170 0.76 -4.24 13.63
C GLY A 170 -0.28 -3.32 13.01
N PHE A 171 0.10 -2.30 12.24
CA PHE A 171 -0.78 -1.55 11.34
C PHE A 171 -0.86 -2.31 10.01
N LEU A 172 -2.05 -2.77 9.63
CA LEU A 172 -2.26 -3.57 8.44
C LEU A 172 -2.80 -2.73 7.29
N LEU A 173 -2.08 -2.73 6.16
CA LEU A 173 -2.49 -2.08 4.92
C LEU A 173 -2.53 -3.09 3.78
N TYR A 174 -3.57 -3.05 2.95
CA TYR A 174 -3.67 -3.86 1.74
C TYR A 174 -3.84 -2.98 0.51
N ALA A 175 -2.99 -3.20 -0.49
CA ALA A 175 -3.12 -2.66 -1.85
C ALA A 175 -3.46 -3.84 -2.78
N SER A 176 -4.65 -3.83 -3.38
CA SER A 176 -5.16 -5.00 -4.08
C SER A 176 -4.44 -5.31 -5.40
N GLY A 177 -3.79 -4.33 -6.02
CA GLY A 177 -3.43 -4.43 -7.43
C GLY A 177 -4.68 -4.59 -8.28
N ASP A 178 -4.52 -5.05 -9.51
CA ASP A 178 -5.65 -5.28 -10.41
C ASP A 178 -6.27 -6.64 -10.18
N THR A 179 -7.47 -6.62 -9.61
CA THR A 179 -8.21 -7.83 -9.23
C THR A 179 -9.72 -7.60 -9.26
N GLU A 180 -10.49 -8.66 -9.34
CA GLU A 180 -11.90 -8.66 -8.95
C GLU A 180 -12.07 -9.14 -7.50
N ASP A 181 -13.32 -9.30 -7.03
CA ASP A 181 -13.70 -9.78 -5.70
C ASP A 181 -13.47 -11.30 -5.56
N ILE A 182 -12.20 -11.71 -5.63
CA ILE A 182 -11.78 -13.11 -5.68
C ILE A 182 -12.08 -13.87 -4.37
N PRO A 183 -12.35 -15.20 -4.45
CA PRO A 183 -12.62 -16.02 -3.27
C PRO A 183 -11.50 -16.00 -2.23
N ASP A 184 -10.25 -15.88 -2.67
CA ASP A 184 -9.05 -15.81 -1.80
C ASP A 184 -9.14 -14.70 -0.75
N MET A 185 -9.87 -13.61 -1.00
CA MET A 185 -10.07 -12.53 -0.04
C MET A 185 -10.76 -12.99 1.26
N ALA A 186 -11.45 -14.14 1.24
CA ALA A 186 -12.01 -14.73 2.44
C ALA A 186 -10.94 -15.18 3.45
N GLU A 187 -9.74 -15.51 2.98
CA GLU A 187 -8.61 -15.97 3.79
C GLU A 187 -7.67 -14.82 4.23
N PHE A 188 -7.84 -13.61 3.68
CA PHE A 188 -7.01 -12.47 4.06
C PHE A 188 -7.37 -11.95 5.46
N PRO A 189 -6.43 -11.27 6.16
CA PRO A 189 -6.72 -10.66 7.45
C PRO A 189 -7.97 -9.78 7.42
N LYS A 190 -8.79 -9.86 8.46
CA LYS A 190 -10.00 -9.02 8.59
C LYS A 190 -9.72 -7.83 9.49
N GLY A 191 -10.45 -6.74 9.26
CA GLY A 191 -10.33 -5.54 10.09
C GLY A 191 -8.99 -4.82 9.89
N MET A 192 -8.38 -4.94 8.71
CA MET A 192 -7.17 -4.18 8.34
C MET A 192 -7.41 -2.69 8.51
N ASP A 193 -6.34 -1.95 8.83
CA ASP A 193 -6.45 -0.52 9.11
C ASP A 193 -6.83 0.27 7.87
N VAL A 194 -6.17 -0.01 6.73
CA VAL A 194 -6.48 0.61 5.43
C VAL A 194 -6.46 -0.43 4.33
N VAL A 195 -7.46 -0.39 3.46
CA VAL A 195 -7.55 -1.26 2.28
C VAL A 195 -7.79 -0.43 1.03
N PHE A 196 -6.93 -0.62 0.03
CA PHE A 196 -7.10 -0.10 -1.32
C PHE A 196 -7.69 -1.19 -2.20
N LEU A 197 -8.86 -0.95 -2.81
CA LEU A 197 -9.51 -1.87 -3.76
C LEU A 197 -9.67 -1.22 -5.13
N SER A 198 -9.13 -1.87 -6.17
CA SER A 198 -9.27 -1.42 -7.55
C SER A 198 -10.69 -1.59 -8.06
N ALA A 199 -11.24 -0.55 -8.69
CA ALA A 199 -12.61 -0.57 -9.19
C ALA A 199 -12.74 0.15 -10.53
N ASN A 200 -12.25 -0.46 -11.61
CA ASN A 200 -12.21 0.10 -12.96
C ASN A 200 -12.75 -0.90 -14.01
N GLN A 201 -13.97 -0.69 -14.46
CA GLN A 201 -14.56 -1.54 -15.49
C GLN A 201 -14.00 -1.22 -16.89
N PRO A 202 -13.75 -2.24 -17.72
CA PRO A 202 -14.00 -3.70 -17.52
C PRO A 202 -12.79 -4.44 -16.89
N TYR A 203 -11.78 -3.75 -16.42
CA TYR A 203 -10.47 -4.32 -16.06
C TYR A 203 -10.43 -4.95 -14.68
N THR A 204 -11.07 -4.32 -13.70
CA THR A 204 -11.09 -4.75 -12.29
C THR A 204 -12.51 -4.81 -11.75
N MET A 205 -12.75 -4.57 -10.46
CA MET A 205 -14.07 -4.66 -9.83
C MET A 205 -15.09 -3.67 -10.42
N THR A 206 -16.36 -4.07 -10.44
CA THR A 206 -17.48 -3.12 -10.45
C THR A 206 -17.60 -2.44 -9.09
N ALA A 207 -18.41 -1.38 -9.00
CA ALA A 207 -18.74 -0.78 -7.71
C ALA A 207 -19.35 -1.81 -6.74
N GLU A 208 -20.24 -2.69 -7.24
CA GLU A 208 -20.88 -3.75 -6.46
C GLU A 208 -19.88 -4.81 -5.98
N GLN A 209 -18.94 -5.21 -6.84
CA GLN A 209 -17.86 -6.15 -6.45
C GLN A 209 -16.94 -5.53 -5.39
N CYS A 210 -16.61 -4.24 -5.53
CA CYS A 210 -15.81 -3.51 -4.53
C CYS A 210 -16.52 -3.46 -3.17
N VAL A 211 -17.83 -3.17 -3.14
CA VAL A 211 -18.65 -3.22 -1.92
C VAL A 211 -18.63 -4.61 -1.29
N LYS A 212 -18.81 -5.66 -2.10
CA LYS A 212 -18.80 -7.05 -1.62
C LYS A 212 -17.42 -7.44 -1.06
N ALA A 213 -16.33 -7.09 -1.76
CA ALA A 213 -14.97 -7.33 -1.27
C ALA A 213 -14.71 -6.60 0.07
N ALA A 214 -15.12 -5.33 0.18
CA ALA A 214 -15.02 -4.57 1.41
C ALA A 214 -15.81 -5.21 2.58
N GLN A 215 -17.00 -5.73 2.33
CA GLN A 215 -17.81 -6.44 3.33
C GLN A 215 -17.16 -7.77 3.78
N VAL A 216 -16.41 -8.44 2.88
CA VAL A 216 -15.63 -9.64 3.23
C VAL A 216 -14.41 -9.28 4.06
N LEU A 217 -13.65 -8.25 3.68
CA LEU A 217 -12.40 -7.83 4.32
C LEU A 217 -12.65 -7.05 5.63
N LYS A 218 -13.76 -6.32 5.72
CA LYS A 218 -14.16 -5.49 6.87
C LYS A 218 -13.05 -4.54 7.32
N PRO A 219 -12.46 -3.74 6.42
CA PRO A 219 -11.42 -2.79 6.80
C PRO A 219 -11.97 -1.71 7.73
N LYS A 220 -11.10 -1.01 8.46
CA LYS A 220 -11.48 0.21 9.18
C LYS A 220 -11.67 1.36 8.18
N VAL A 221 -10.72 1.50 7.24
CA VAL A 221 -10.76 2.49 6.16
C VAL A 221 -10.69 1.77 4.81
N LEU A 222 -11.60 2.09 3.91
CA LEU A 222 -11.57 1.69 2.51
C LEU A 222 -11.22 2.90 1.63
N VAL A 223 -10.25 2.73 0.75
CA VAL A 223 -9.91 3.69 -0.29
C VAL A 223 -10.09 3.01 -1.65
N PRO A 224 -11.20 3.25 -2.35
CA PRO A 224 -11.33 2.82 -3.74
C PRO A 224 -10.29 3.53 -4.61
N TYR A 225 -9.56 2.78 -5.42
CA TYR A 225 -8.50 3.33 -6.29
C TYR A 225 -8.50 2.65 -7.67
N HIS A 226 -7.65 3.10 -8.58
CA HIS A 226 -7.64 2.59 -9.96
C HIS A 226 -9.04 2.66 -10.59
N LEU A 227 -9.68 3.84 -10.48
CA LEU A 227 -11.15 3.94 -10.62
C LEU A 227 -11.61 4.15 -12.06
N GLY A 228 -10.78 4.74 -12.94
CA GLY A 228 -11.25 5.15 -14.26
C GLY A 228 -12.53 5.97 -14.17
N ASN A 229 -13.61 5.47 -14.79
CA ASN A 229 -14.94 6.11 -14.78
C ASN A 229 -15.89 5.55 -13.71
N THR A 230 -15.42 4.71 -12.79
CA THR A 230 -16.29 4.13 -11.74
C THR A 230 -16.80 5.23 -10.81
N ASP A 231 -18.07 5.14 -10.46
CA ASP A 231 -18.71 6.03 -9.49
C ASP A 231 -18.31 5.62 -8.06
N MET A 232 -17.27 6.26 -7.54
CA MET A 232 -16.79 6.00 -6.19
C MET A 232 -17.77 6.45 -5.11
N ALA A 233 -18.61 7.47 -5.38
CA ALA A 233 -19.65 7.92 -4.44
C ALA A 233 -20.72 6.85 -4.24
N LYS A 234 -21.01 6.05 -5.28
CA LYS A 234 -21.89 4.90 -5.17
C LYS A 234 -21.35 3.83 -4.25
N ILE A 235 -20.03 3.53 -4.30
CA ILE A 235 -19.37 2.57 -3.38
C ILE A 235 -19.60 2.99 -1.94
N LYS A 236 -19.35 4.27 -1.63
CA LYS A 236 -19.58 4.82 -0.29
C LYS A 236 -21.05 4.72 0.13
N ALA A 237 -21.95 5.17 -0.73
CA ALA A 237 -23.39 5.18 -0.44
C ALA A 237 -23.94 3.76 -0.17
N ASP A 238 -23.49 2.75 -0.93
CA ASP A 238 -23.92 1.37 -0.78
C ASP A 238 -23.39 0.76 0.55
N LEU A 239 -22.15 1.07 0.94
CA LEU A 239 -21.59 0.62 2.21
C LEU A 239 -22.24 1.31 3.42
N ASP A 240 -22.54 2.60 3.31
CA ASP A 240 -23.28 3.36 4.34
C ASP A 240 -24.71 2.79 4.50
N ALA A 241 -25.40 2.54 3.40
CA ALA A 241 -26.74 1.95 3.40
C ALA A 241 -26.78 0.53 3.98
N ALA A 242 -25.71 -0.24 3.80
CA ALA A 242 -25.56 -1.57 4.37
C ALA A 242 -25.20 -1.54 5.88
N GLY A 243 -24.96 -0.37 6.47
CA GLY A 243 -24.55 -0.24 7.88
C GLY A 243 -23.22 -0.93 8.15
N SER A 244 -22.29 -0.92 7.19
CA SER A 244 -21.04 -1.68 7.24
C SER A 244 -20.09 -1.24 8.37
N GLY A 245 -20.16 0.03 8.79
CA GLY A 245 -19.23 0.65 9.73
C GLY A 245 -17.83 0.90 9.16
N ILE A 246 -17.66 0.72 7.84
CA ILE A 246 -16.41 0.98 7.13
C ILE A 246 -16.33 2.47 6.81
N ASP A 247 -15.22 3.14 7.19
CA ASP A 247 -14.97 4.51 6.77
C ASP A 247 -14.45 4.53 5.33
N VAL A 248 -15.13 5.25 4.42
CA VAL A 248 -14.78 5.26 2.99
C VAL A 248 -14.20 6.61 2.63
N HIS A 249 -12.92 6.64 2.28
CA HIS A 249 -12.20 7.82 1.85
C HIS A 249 -12.09 7.86 0.32
N LEU A 250 -12.46 8.99 -0.28
CA LEU A 250 -12.56 9.14 -1.73
C LEU A 250 -11.55 10.19 -2.21
N TYR A 251 -10.74 9.83 -3.21
CA TYR A 251 -9.70 10.68 -3.79
C TYR A 251 -9.84 10.71 -5.31
N GLU A 252 -10.02 11.92 -5.88
CA GLU A 252 -10.12 12.10 -7.34
C GLU A 252 -8.79 11.79 -8.03
N GLU A 253 -7.66 11.92 -7.32
CA GLU A 253 -6.33 11.59 -7.82
C GLU A 253 -6.21 10.13 -8.23
N LEU A 254 -6.96 9.23 -7.61
CA LEU A 254 -6.90 7.78 -7.82
C LEU A 254 -7.82 7.26 -8.97
N ARG A 255 -8.25 8.16 -9.86
CA ARG A 255 -8.97 7.81 -11.10
C ARG A 255 -8.07 7.30 -12.22
#